data_2131b5c5cc2473b67c6b56249f472a76
#
_entry.id   2131b5c5cc2473b67c6b56249f472a76
#
_cell.length_a   1.000
_cell.length_b   1.000
_cell.length_c   1.000
_cell.angle_alpha   90.00
_cell.angle_beta   90.00
_cell.angle_gamma   90.00
#
_symmetry.space_group_name_H-M   'P 1'
#
loop_
_entity.id
_entity.type
_entity.pdbx_description
1 polymer ?
#
loop_
_entity_poly.entity_id
_entity_poly.type
_entity_poly.pdbx_seq_one_letter_code
_entity_poly.pdbx_strand_id
1 'polypeptide(L)'
;MLAAGLDFRDGKKRNALKMFLQKRGISLLPDGEIELIAAGTAPVYRTFARYLKGLLDLDSWSRDNLKGQRSRGNFLEAVRHCYSRIYPGEELLPKARIKGLGGREFRFDFAIGESRVVDALAPARQDCADFSLKATAVRNHLDLEVDGVIDDTGDQNAAIEYQSILASVGNIAVLSDLMKKSANMGTYEAKALN
;
A
#
# COMPACT_ATOMS: atom_id res chain seq x y z
N MET A 1 -4.40 6.60 19.52
CA MET A 1 -4.28 6.77 18.08
C MET A 1 -3.69 5.49 17.43
N LEU A 2 -4.35 4.33 17.61
CA LEU A 2 -3.88 3.01 17.14
C LEU A 2 -4.78 2.43 16.03
N ALA A 3 -5.71 3.21 15.49
CA ALA A 3 -6.72 2.71 14.53
C ALA A 3 -6.45 3.04 13.06
N ALA A 4 -5.32 3.66 12.74
CA ALA A 4 -5.02 4.06 11.36
C ALA A 4 -4.42 2.91 10.57
N GLY A 5 -5.22 1.93 10.17
CA GLY A 5 -4.77 0.86 9.26
C GLY A 5 -5.49 -0.48 9.40
N LEU A 6 -6.30 -0.68 10.41
CA LEU A 6 -7.11 -1.89 10.54
C LEU A 6 -8.43 -1.69 9.79
N ASP A 7 -8.54 -2.26 8.59
CA ASP A 7 -9.86 -2.39 7.97
C ASP A 7 -10.67 -3.46 8.71
N PHE A 8 -11.48 -3.01 9.64
CA PHE A 8 -12.38 -3.87 10.45
C PHE A 8 -13.46 -4.56 9.63
N ARG A 9 -13.56 -4.29 8.33
CA ARG A 9 -14.47 -4.98 7.41
C ARG A 9 -13.96 -6.36 6.99
N ASP A 10 -12.64 -6.60 7.10
CA ASP A 10 -12.06 -7.93 6.85
C ASP A 10 -12.29 -8.84 8.05
N GLY A 11 -13.32 -9.69 7.95
CA GLY A 11 -13.70 -10.63 9.01
C GLY A 11 -12.60 -11.60 9.43
N LYS A 12 -11.68 -11.98 8.53
CA LYS A 12 -10.56 -12.90 8.86
C LYS A 12 -9.53 -12.19 9.74
N LYS A 13 -9.16 -10.96 9.40
CA LYS A 13 -8.21 -10.16 10.17
C LYS A 13 -8.78 -9.79 11.53
N ARG A 14 -10.06 -9.41 11.57
CA ARG A 14 -10.77 -9.13 12.82
C ARG A 14 -10.77 -10.34 13.75
N ASN A 15 -11.04 -11.55 13.22
CA ASN A 15 -11.01 -12.78 14.00
C ASN A 15 -9.59 -13.10 14.49
N ALA A 16 -8.56 -12.92 13.68
CA ALA A 16 -7.18 -13.12 14.09
C ALA A 16 -6.78 -12.17 15.23
N LEU A 17 -7.15 -10.88 15.11
CA LEU A 17 -6.95 -9.89 16.16
C LEU A 17 -7.71 -10.25 17.45
N LYS A 18 -8.97 -10.64 17.32
CA LYS A 18 -9.78 -11.10 18.47
C LYS A 18 -9.13 -12.26 19.21
N MET A 19 -8.69 -13.27 18.48
CA MET A 19 -8.00 -14.44 19.08
C MET A 19 -6.66 -14.06 19.73
N PHE A 20 -5.92 -13.14 19.14
CA PHE A 20 -4.66 -12.64 19.69
C PHE A 20 -4.88 -11.90 21.02
N LEU A 21 -5.88 -11.04 21.10
CA LEU A 21 -6.25 -10.28 22.31
C LEU A 21 -6.82 -11.20 23.38
N GLN A 22 -7.71 -12.13 23.03
CA GLN A 22 -8.30 -13.09 23.97
C GLN A 22 -7.26 -13.95 24.70
N LYS A 23 -6.19 -14.39 24.03
CA LYS A 23 -5.08 -15.12 24.66
C LYS A 23 -4.38 -14.30 25.75
N ARG A 24 -4.56 -12.99 25.78
CA ARG A 24 -3.99 -12.05 26.74
C ARG A 24 -5.01 -11.58 27.79
N GLY A 25 -6.23 -12.10 27.73
CA GLY A 25 -7.34 -11.71 28.59
C GLY A 25 -7.87 -10.32 28.26
N ILE A 26 -7.70 -9.88 27.02
CA ILE A 26 -8.17 -8.60 26.51
C ILE A 26 -9.33 -8.87 25.53
N SER A 27 -10.39 -8.10 25.61
CA SER A 27 -11.56 -8.21 24.72
C SER A 27 -11.51 -7.17 23.61
N LEU A 28 -11.90 -7.57 22.40
CA LEU A 28 -12.20 -6.67 21.30
C LEU A 28 -13.72 -6.57 21.18
N LEU A 29 -14.26 -5.39 21.42
CA LEU A 29 -15.68 -5.09 21.34
C LEU A 29 -16.16 -4.94 19.88
N PRO A 30 -17.46 -5.01 19.60
CA PRO A 30 -18.02 -4.91 18.26
C PRO A 30 -17.70 -3.61 17.53
N ASP A 31 -17.59 -2.49 18.26
CA ASP A 31 -17.24 -1.16 17.78
C ASP A 31 -15.73 -0.95 17.55
N GLY A 32 -14.91 -1.93 17.94
CA GLY A 32 -13.45 -1.89 17.79
C GLY A 32 -12.72 -1.42 19.05
N GLU A 33 -13.42 -1.15 20.13
CA GLU A 33 -12.80 -0.84 21.41
C GLU A 33 -12.11 -2.06 22.01
N ILE A 34 -11.02 -1.80 22.74
CA ILE A 34 -10.22 -2.81 23.43
C ILE A 34 -10.45 -2.67 24.92
N GLU A 35 -11.00 -3.71 25.54
CA GLU A 35 -11.37 -3.74 26.94
C GLU A 35 -10.54 -4.78 27.71
N LEU A 36 -10.07 -4.40 28.91
CA LEU A 36 -9.52 -5.31 29.89
C LEU A 36 -10.28 -5.16 31.20
N ILE A 37 -11.02 -6.19 31.57
CA ILE A 37 -11.77 -6.21 32.83
C ILE A 37 -10.86 -6.70 33.95
N ALA A 38 -10.75 -5.90 35.02
CA ALA A 38 -10.09 -6.32 36.25
C ALA A 38 -11.00 -7.32 37.00
N ALA A 39 -10.54 -8.57 37.10
CA ALA A 39 -11.29 -9.57 37.84
C ALA A 39 -10.98 -9.48 39.37
N GLY A 40 -11.98 -9.27 40.18
CA GLY A 40 -11.91 -9.32 41.64
C GLY A 40 -11.05 -8.22 42.29
N THR A 41 -10.38 -8.58 43.40
CA THR A 41 -9.54 -7.67 44.22
C THR A 41 -8.11 -7.49 43.67
N ALA A 42 -7.85 -7.86 42.40
CA ALA A 42 -6.53 -7.68 41.83
C ALA A 42 -6.13 -6.19 41.84
N PRO A 43 -4.91 -5.85 42.29
CA PRO A 43 -4.46 -4.47 42.33
C PRO A 43 -4.53 -3.82 40.93
N VAL A 44 -5.14 -2.65 40.84
CA VAL A 44 -5.36 -1.89 39.60
C VAL A 44 -4.07 -1.76 38.79
N TYR A 45 -2.92 -1.58 39.44
CA TYR A 45 -1.63 -1.44 38.77
C TYR A 45 -1.23 -2.72 38.00
N ARG A 46 -1.57 -3.92 38.49
CA ARG A 46 -1.29 -5.20 37.75
C ARG A 46 -2.16 -5.33 36.51
N THR A 47 -3.43 -4.94 36.62
CA THR A 47 -4.35 -4.93 35.49
C THR A 47 -3.88 -3.94 34.43
N PHE A 48 -3.47 -2.75 34.86
CA PHE A 48 -2.93 -1.72 33.98
C PHE A 48 -1.62 -2.16 33.30
N ALA A 49 -0.69 -2.78 34.02
CA ALA A 49 0.55 -3.33 33.46
C ALA A 49 0.28 -4.42 32.40
N ARG A 50 -0.72 -5.30 32.67
CA ARG A 50 -1.17 -6.29 31.67
C ARG A 50 -1.75 -5.64 30.41
N TYR A 51 -2.53 -4.58 30.58
CA TYR A 51 -3.10 -3.83 29.48
C TYR A 51 -2.00 -3.19 28.62
N LEU A 52 -1.05 -2.49 29.25
CA LEU A 52 0.09 -1.90 28.56
C LEU A 52 0.92 -2.95 27.81
N LYS A 53 1.22 -4.08 28.46
CA LYS A 53 1.91 -5.18 27.81
C LYS A 53 1.12 -5.71 26.61
N GLY A 54 -0.20 -5.86 26.75
CA GLY A 54 -1.06 -6.29 25.65
C GLY A 54 -1.05 -5.31 24.46
N LEU A 55 -0.97 -4.01 24.72
CA LEU A 55 -0.86 -2.98 23.68
C LEU A 55 0.52 -3.03 22.97
N LEU A 56 1.61 -3.22 23.72
CA LEU A 56 2.95 -3.39 23.13
C LEU A 56 3.04 -4.66 22.29
N ASP A 57 2.51 -5.77 22.80
CA ASP A 57 2.42 -7.02 22.06
C ASP A 57 1.53 -6.88 20.81
N LEU A 58 0.47 -6.07 20.86
CA LEU A 58 -0.40 -5.77 19.74
C LEU A 58 0.35 -4.98 18.65
N ASP A 59 1.18 -4.03 19.03
CA ASP A 59 2.01 -3.27 18.09
C ASP A 59 2.99 -4.23 17.36
N SER A 60 3.65 -5.12 18.08
CA SER A 60 4.51 -6.16 17.49
C SER A 60 3.72 -7.11 16.58
N TRP A 61 2.59 -7.62 17.08
CA TRP A 61 1.72 -8.50 16.30
C TRP A 61 1.22 -7.81 15.02
N SER A 62 0.87 -6.53 15.10
CA SER A 62 0.40 -5.77 13.94
C SER A 62 1.49 -5.62 12.89
N ARG A 63 2.73 -5.38 13.32
CA ARG A 63 3.88 -5.34 12.40
C ARG A 63 4.11 -6.67 11.70
N ASP A 64 3.92 -7.79 12.41
CA ASP A 64 4.19 -9.12 11.86
C ASP A 64 3.02 -9.67 11.01
N ASN A 65 1.78 -9.36 11.37
CA ASN A 65 0.60 -9.91 10.70
C ASN A 65 -0.09 -8.92 9.74
N LEU A 66 0.24 -7.62 9.87
CA LEU A 66 -0.22 -6.57 8.97
C LEU A 66 0.92 -6.05 8.08
N LYS A 67 2.12 -6.61 8.18
CA LYS A 67 3.22 -6.41 7.23
C LYS A 67 2.75 -6.85 5.86
N GLY A 68 2.59 -5.89 4.98
CA GLY A 68 2.11 -6.08 3.61
C GLY A 68 0.84 -5.30 3.30
N GLN A 69 0.25 -4.65 4.28
CA GLN A 69 -0.74 -3.61 4.02
C GLN A 69 -0.32 -2.30 4.69
N ARG A 70 0.66 -1.61 4.12
CA ARG A 70 0.45 -0.17 4.01
C ARG A 70 -0.97 -0.05 3.48
N SER A 71 -1.85 0.69 4.19
CA SER A 71 -3.17 0.88 3.61
C SER A 71 -2.94 1.25 2.16
N ARG A 72 -3.68 0.67 1.21
CA ARG A 72 -3.52 1.00 -0.22
C ARG A 72 -3.45 2.52 -0.41
N GLY A 73 -4.10 3.29 0.46
CA GLY A 73 -4.01 4.74 0.51
C GLY A 73 -2.60 5.28 0.75
N ASN A 74 -1.87 4.76 1.74
CA ASN A 74 -0.50 5.23 2.03
C ASN A 74 0.47 4.84 0.92
N PHE A 75 0.27 3.69 0.27
CA PHE A 75 1.06 3.28 -0.87
C PHE A 75 0.79 4.17 -2.08
N LEU A 76 -0.47 4.44 -2.40
CA LEU A 76 -0.87 5.35 -3.46
C LEU A 76 -0.32 6.76 -3.25
N GLU A 77 -0.37 7.29 -2.04
CA GLU A 77 0.20 8.60 -1.72
C GLU A 77 1.73 8.62 -1.85
N ALA A 78 2.42 7.55 -1.47
CA ALA A 78 3.87 7.44 -1.69
C ALA A 78 4.22 7.44 -3.19
N VAL A 79 3.50 6.65 -4.00
CA VAL A 79 3.65 6.63 -5.46
C VAL A 79 3.38 8.01 -6.06
N ARG A 80 2.26 8.64 -5.69
CA ARG A 80 1.90 9.99 -6.13
C ARG A 80 3.00 11.00 -5.81
N HIS A 81 3.50 10.99 -4.58
CA HIS A 81 4.57 11.89 -4.15
C HIS A 81 5.86 11.70 -4.98
N CYS A 82 6.23 10.44 -5.28
CA CYS A 82 7.39 10.18 -6.12
C CYS A 82 7.21 10.74 -7.53
N TYR A 83 6.06 10.50 -8.15
CA TYR A 83 5.81 10.97 -9.51
C TYR A 83 5.69 12.49 -9.60
N SER A 84 5.09 13.16 -8.61
CA SER A 84 5.05 14.64 -8.59
C SER A 84 6.44 15.29 -8.52
N ARG A 85 7.44 14.58 -7.97
CA ARG A 85 8.83 15.03 -7.95
C ARG A 85 9.60 14.67 -9.21
N ILE A 86 9.26 13.55 -9.85
CA ILE A 86 9.91 13.10 -11.09
C ILE A 86 9.41 13.92 -12.29
N TYR A 87 8.15 14.33 -12.26
CA TYR A 87 7.50 15.11 -13.33
C TYR A 87 6.93 16.41 -12.75
N PRO A 88 7.82 17.37 -12.36
CA PRO A 88 7.38 18.64 -11.82
C PRO A 88 6.65 19.44 -12.91
N GLY A 89 5.46 19.91 -12.59
CA GLY A 89 4.62 20.68 -13.54
C GLY A 89 3.61 19.84 -14.33
N GLU A 90 3.69 18.51 -14.29
CA GLU A 90 2.66 17.65 -14.86
C GLU A 90 1.50 17.44 -13.89
N GLU A 91 0.27 17.49 -14.40
CA GLU A 91 -0.90 17.19 -13.59
C GLU A 91 -1.03 15.71 -13.32
N LEU A 92 -1.18 15.32 -12.05
CA LEU A 92 -1.47 13.95 -11.63
C LEU A 92 -2.97 13.79 -11.36
N LEU A 93 -3.67 13.19 -12.31
CA LEU A 93 -5.10 12.93 -12.21
C LEU A 93 -5.35 11.55 -11.57
N PRO A 94 -6.00 11.48 -10.40
CA PRO A 94 -6.32 10.21 -9.75
C PRO A 94 -7.46 9.50 -10.48
N LYS A 95 -7.49 8.16 -10.39
CA LYS A 95 -8.55 7.30 -10.93
C LYS A 95 -8.80 7.51 -12.42
N ALA A 96 -7.72 7.57 -13.18
CA ALA A 96 -7.78 7.76 -14.62
C ALA A 96 -8.57 6.65 -15.33
N ARG A 97 -9.34 7.01 -16.33
CA ARG A 97 -10.12 6.09 -17.15
C ARG A 97 -9.68 6.19 -18.59
N ILE A 98 -9.20 5.09 -19.12
CA ILE A 98 -8.64 5.01 -20.47
C ILE A 98 -9.42 3.99 -21.29
N LYS A 99 -9.86 4.39 -22.47
CA LYS A 99 -10.46 3.45 -23.43
C LYS A 99 -9.37 2.75 -24.20
N GLY A 100 -9.23 1.45 -24.01
CA GLY A 100 -8.29 0.62 -24.74
C GLY A 100 -8.90 -0.08 -25.94
N LEU A 101 -8.25 -1.14 -26.38
CA LEU A 101 -8.67 -1.95 -27.51
C LEU A 101 -10.14 -2.42 -27.37
N GLY A 102 -10.89 -2.32 -28.46
CA GLY A 102 -12.33 -2.69 -28.47
C GLY A 102 -13.26 -1.74 -27.72
N GLY A 103 -12.79 -0.54 -27.34
CA GLY A 103 -13.57 0.46 -26.62
C GLY A 103 -13.82 0.15 -25.15
N ARG A 104 -13.18 -0.91 -24.62
CA ARG A 104 -13.25 -1.26 -23.19
C ARG A 104 -12.57 -0.19 -22.35
N GLU A 105 -13.24 0.26 -21.29
CA GLU A 105 -12.67 1.20 -20.33
C GLU A 105 -11.83 0.49 -19.26
N PHE A 106 -10.61 0.94 -19.09
CA PHE A 106 -9.69 0.51 -18.06
C PHE A 106 -9.46 1.63 -17.04
N ARG A 107 -9.31 1.26 -15.77
CA ARG A 107 -9.04 2.21 -14.69
C ARG A 107 -7.61 2.05 -14.22
N PHE A 108 -6.90 3.16 -14.16
CA PHE A 108 -5.57 3.28 -13.58
C PHE A 108 -5.64 4.14 -12.32
N ASP A 109 -4.68 3.95 -11.41
CA ASP A 109 -4.65 4.73 -10.18
C ASP A 109 -4.36 6.21 -10.46
N PHE A 110 -3.50 6.52 -11.45
CA PHE A 110 -3.16 7.89 -11.87
C PHE A 110 -3.00 7.99 -13.39
N ALA A 111 -3.23 9.21 -13.91
CA ALA A 111 -2.64 9.67 -15.17
C ALA A 111 -1.67 10.82 -14.88
N ILE A 112 -0.63 10.95 -15.68
CA ILE A 112 0.38 12.01 -15.59
C ILE A 112 0.43 12.69 -16.95
N GLY A 113 -0.03 13.93 -17.00
CA GLY A 113 -0.25 14.62 -18.27
C GLY A 113 -1.16 13.82 -19.20
N GLU A 114 -0.87 13.87 -20.51
CA GLU A 114 -1.66 13.17 -21.54
C GLU A 114 -1.00 11.87 -22.03
N SER A 115 0.24 11.59 -21.62
CA SER A 115 1.06 10.53 -22.23
C SER A 115 1.34 9.33 -21.33
N ARG A 116 0.98 9.36 -20.04
CA ARG A 116 1.37 8.33 -19.10
C ARG A 116 0.25 7.94 -18.14
N VAL A 117 0.16 6.64 -17.86
CA VAL A 117 -0.73 6.11 -16.81
C VAL A 117 0.04 5.22 -15.85
N VAL A 118 -0.39 5.19 -14.59
CA VAL A 118 0.31 4.51 -13.51
C VAL A 118 -0.67 3.67 -12.71
N ASP A 119 -0.30 2.43 -12.43
CA ASP A 119 -0.96 1.54 -11.47
C ASP A 119 -0.02 1.21 -10.31
N ALA A 120 -0.54 1.25 -9.11
CA ALA A 120 0.12 0.81 -7.89
C ALA A 120 -0.31 -0.63 -7.55
N LEU A 121 0.64 -1.56 -7.54
CA LEU A 121 0.40 -3.00 -7.52
C LEU A 121 0.86 -3.60 -6.19
N ALA A 122 0.03 -4.44 -5.58
CA ALA A 122 0.55 -5.38 -4.60
C ALA A 122 1.35 -6.48 -5.31
N PRO A 123 2.38 -7.08 -4.67
CA PRO A 123 3.11 -8.22 -5.21
C PRO A 123 2.25 -9.49 -5.10
N ALA A 124 1.15 -9.52 -5.85
CA ALA A 124 0.15 -10.57 -5.86
C ALA A 124 -0.25 -10.93 -7.29
N ARG A 125 -0.45 -12.24 -7.53
CA ARG A 125 -0.77 -12.77 -8.85
C ARG A 125 -1.94 -12.06 -9.53
N GLN A 126 -3.01 -11.77 -8.77
CA GLN A 126 -4.21 -11.16 -9.31
C GLN A 126 -3.94 -9.72 -9.78
N ASP A 127 -3.30 -8.89 -8.96
CA ASP A 127 -3.00 -7.50 -9.30
C ASP A 127 -2.07 -7.41 -10.52
N CYS A 128 -1.07 -8.32 -10.58
CA CYS A 128 -0.14 -8.40 -11.71
C CYS A 128 -0.81 -8.87 -13.00
N ALA A 129 -1.74 -9.83 -12.91
CA ALA A 129 -2.51 -10.29 -14.07
C ALA A 129 -3.45 -9.19 -14.60
N ASP A 130 -4.15 -8.50 -13.71
CA ASP A 130 -5.02 -7.38 -14.05
C ASP A 130 -4.26 -6.22 -14.69
N PHE A 131 -3.07 -5.90 -14.16
CA PHE A 131 -2.18 -4.91 -14.77
C PHE A 131 -1.72 -5.33 -16.16
N SER A 132 -1.27 -6.58 -16.33
CA SER A 132 -0.83 -7.08 -17.64
C SER A 132 -1.91 -6.94 -18.70
N LEU A 133 -3.16 -7.27 -18.36
CA LEU A 133 -4.29 -7.13 -19.26
C LEU A 133 -4.54 -5.66 -19.64
N LYS A 134 -4.53 -4.75 -18.66
CA LYS A 134 -4.72 -3.32 -18.90
C LYS A 134 -3.59 -2.74 -19.75
N ALA A 135 -2.34 -3.01 -19.37
CA ALA A 135 -1.16 -2.48 -20.04
C ALA A 135 -1.11 -2.90 -21.51
N THR A 136 -1.35 -4.18 -21.78
CA THR A 136 -1.40 -4.71 -23.13
C THR A 136 -2.52 -4.07 -23.96
N ALA A 137 -3.73 -3.94 -23.38
CA ALA A 137 -4.88 -3.39 -24.10
C ALA A 137 -4.75 -1.89 -24.40
N VAL A 138 -4.07 -1.13 -23.53
CA VAL A 138 -3.87 0.31 -23.72
C VAL A 138 -2.67 0.60 -24.59
N ARG A 139 -1.52 -0.02 -24.33
CA ARG A 139 -0.27 0.22 -25.06
C ARG A 139 -0.35 -0.14 -26.53
N ASN A 140 -1.07 -1.21 -26.90
CA ASN A 140 -1.24 -1.62 -28.29
C ASN A 140 -2.25 -0.76 -29.07
N HIS A 141 -3.00 0.10 -28.40
CA HIS A 141 -4.05 0.90 -29.02
C HIS A 141 -3.77 2.40 -28.98
N LEU A 142 -3.05 2.85 -27.97
CA LEU A 142 -2.72 4.26 -27.71
C LEU A 142 -1.22 4.41 -27.52
N ASP A 143 -0.69 5.57 -27.93
CA ASP A 143 0.71 5.93 -27.68
C ASP A 143 0.89 6.44 -26.23
N LEU A 144 0.55 5.55 -25.26
CA LEU A 144 0.63 5.84 -23.83
C LEU A 144 1.71 4.98 -23.19
N GLU A 145 2.52 5.62 -22.35
CA GLU A 145 3.41 4.91 -21.44
C GLU A 145 2.60 4.36 -20.26
N VAL A 146 2.80 3.08 -19.97
CA VAL A 146 2.10 2.39 -18.90
C VAL A 146 3.12 1.96 -17.84
N ASP A 147 3.03 2.57 -16.68
CA ASP A 147 3.90 2.32 -15.54
C ASP A 147 3.19 1.45 -14.49
N GLY A 148 3.89 0.45 -13.97
CA GLY A 148 3.48 -0.32 -12.80
C GLY A 148 4.45 -0.08 -11.64
N VAL A 149 3.95 0.24 -10.47
CA VAL A 149 4.76 0.36 -9.25
C VAL A 149 4.36 -0.74 -8.28
N ILE A 150 5.30 -1.61 -7.92
CA ILE A 150 5.06 -2.74 -7.02
C ILE A 150 5.48 -2.35 -5.60
N ASP A 151 4.61 -2.63 -4.62
CA ASP A 151 4.92 -2.44 -3.20
C ASP A 151 5.90 -3.52 -2.70
N ASP A 152 7.15 -3.15 -2.47
CA ASP A 152 8.21 -4.02 -1.96
C ASP A 152 8.45 -3.90 -0.44
N THR A 153 7.56 -3.19 0.27
CA THR A 153 7.72 -2.96 1.71
C THR A 153 7.39 -4.20 2.56
N GLY A 154 6.64 -5.16 2.03
CA GLY A 154 6.27 -6.41 2.71
C GLY A 154 7.16 -7.58 2.29
N ASP A 155 7.10 -7.96 1.02
CA ASP A 155 7.84 -9.08 0.45
C ASP A 155 8.66 -8.61 -0.76
N GLN A 156 9.94 -8.29 -0.50
CA GLN A 156 10.85 -7.78 -1.51
C GLN A 156 11.15 -8.84 -2.59
N ASN A 157 11.23 -10.12 -2.24
CA ASN A 157 11.53 -11.18 -3.20
C ASN A 157 10.38 -11.36 -4.17
N ALA A 158 9.14 -11.41 -3.68
CA ALA A 158 7.95 -11.45 -4.53
C ALA A 158 7.86 -10.21 -5.42
N ALA A 159 8.17 -9.01 -4.91
CA ALA A 159 8.15 -7.79 -5.70
C ALA A 159 9.14 -7.83 -6.87
N ILE A 160 10.38 -8.31 -6.65
CA ILE A 160 11.41 -8.47 -7.69
C ILE A 160 10.98 -9.53 -8.73
N GLU A 161 10.40 -10.65 -8.28
CA GLU A 161 9.88 -11.69 -9.18
C GLU A 161 8.81 -11.11 -10.11
N TYR A 162 7.80 -10.43 -9.55
CA TYR A 162 6.74 -9.83 -10.36
C TYR A 162 7.23 -8.67 -11.24
N GLN A 163 8.22 -7.89 -10.78
CA GLN A 163 8.87 -6.89 -11.62
C GLN A 163 9.46 -7.53 -12.89
N SER A 164 10.16 -8.64 -12.74
CA SER A 164 10.77 -9.37 -13.88
C SER A 164 9.71 -9.92 -14.84
N ILE A 165 8.62 -10.46 -14.31
CA ILE A 165 7.51 -11.00 -15.11
C ILE A 165 6.82 -9.89 -15.90
N LEU A 166 6.60 -8.73 -15.31
CA LEU A 166 5.85 -7.62 -15.89
C LEU A 166 6.69 -6.72 -16.81
N ALA A 167 8.02 -6.83 -16.81
CA ALA A 167 8.92 -5.97 -17.57
C ALA A 167 8.65 -5.96 -19.08
N SER A 168 8.02 -7.00 -19.62
CA SER A 168 7.65 -7.09 -21.04
C SER A 168 6.38 -6.30 -21.41
N VAL A 169 5.54 -5.96 -20.42
CA VAL A 169 4.22 -5.34 -20.67
C VAL A 169 4.15 -3.85 -20.34
N GLY A 170 5.10 -3.32 -19.55
CA GLY A 170 5.13 -1.92 -19.17
C GLY A 170 6.43 -1.51 -18.50
N ASN A 171 6.53 -0.27 -18.07
CA ASN A 171 7.66 0.21 -17.27
C ASN A 171 7.39 -0.15 -15.80
N ILE A 172 8.12 -1.12 -15.26
CA ILE A 172 7.88 -1.63 -13.92
C ILE A 172 8.99 -1.21 -12.98
N ALA A 173 8.59 -0.60 -11.87
CA ALA A 173 9.50 -0.24 -10.78
C ALA A 173 9.00 -0.82 -9.44
N VAL A 174 9.90 -1.10 -8.52
CA VAL A 174 9.53 -1.31 -7.11
C VAL A 174 9.50 0.05 -6.41
N LEU A 175 8.67 0.19 -5.37
CA LEU A 175 8.48 1.46 -4.67
C LEU A 175 9.79 2.02 -4.12
N SER A 176 10.65 1.17 -3.54
CA SER A 176 11.95 1.60 -2.98
C SER A 176 12.85 2.25 -4.03
N ASP A 177 12.88 1.74 -5.26
CA ASP A 177 13.69 2.33 -6.34
C ASP A 177 13.07 3.60 -6.90
N LEU A 178 11.74 3.65 -6.99
CA LEU A 178 11.02 4.87 -7.36
C LEU A 178 11.29 6.00 -6.35
N MET A 179 11.31 5.68 -5.05
CA MET A 179 11.65 6.64 -3.99
C MET A 179 13.09 7.16 -4.11
N LYS A 180 14.06 6.28 -4.39
CA LYS A 180 15.46 6.70 -4.63
C LYS A 180 15.55 7.62 -5.85
N LYS A 181 14.89 7.26 -6.96
CA LYS A 181 14.85 8.09 -8.17
C LYS A 181 14.27 9.47 -7.88
N SER A 182 13.16 9.55 -7.18
CA SER A 182 12.51 10.80 -6.83
C SER A 182 13.36 11.68 -5.89
N ALA A 183 14.10 11.06 -4.95
CA ALA A 183 15.02 11.78 -4.07
C ALA A 183 16.19 12.43 -4.83
N ASN A 184 16.75 11.72 -5.82
CA ASN A 184 17.86 12.22 -6.64
C ASN A 184 17.46 13.41 -7.52
N MET A 185 16.24 13.44 -8.05
CA MET A 185 15.75 14.56 -8.87
C MET A 185 15.71 15.88 -8.08
N GLY A 186 15.28 15.86 -6.82
CA GLY A 186 15.25 17.05 -5.96
C GLY A 186 16.63 17.63 -5.62
N THR A 187 17.70 16.86 -5.75
CA THR A 187 19.08 17.32 -5.54
C THR A 187 19.68 18.03 -6.77
N TYR A 188 19.19 17.72 -7.96
CA TYR A 188 19.62 18.41 -9.19
C TYR A 188 19.05 19.82 -9.30
N GLU A 189 17.80 20.04 -8.92
CA GLU A 189 17.18 21.37 -8.92
C GLU A 189 17.87 22.33 -7.92
N ALA A 190 18.24 21.83 -6.75
CA ALA A 190 18.96 22.62 -5.74
C ALA A 190 20.39 23.02 -6.19
N LYS A 191 21.03 22.24 -7.08
CA LYS A 191 22.36 22.55 -7.62
C LYS A 191 22.32 23.46 -8.86
N ALA A 192 21.19 23.51 -9.56
CA ALA A 192 21.04 24.38 -10.74
C ALA A 192 20.69 25.83 -10.37
N LEU A 193 20.33 26.10 -9.10
CA LEU A 193 19.95 27.42 -8.58
C LEU A 193 21.06 28.11 -7.77
N ASN A 194 22.25 27.49 -7.66
CA ASN A 194 23.46 28.06 -7.07
C ASN A 194 24.58 28.15 -8.12
#